data_6257be5e4bc410a8151f5ef2ee43663f
#
_entry.id   6257be5e4bc410a8151f5ef2ee43663f
#
_cell.length_a   1.000
_cell.length_b   1.000
_cell.length_c   1.000
_cell.angle_alpha   90.00
_cell.angle_beta   90.00
_cell.angle_gamma   90.00
#
_symmetry.space_group_name_H-M   'P 1'
#
loop_
_entity.id
_entity.type
_entity.pdbx_description
1 polymer ?
#
loop_
_entity_poly.entity_id
_entity_poly.type
_entity_poly.pdbx_seq_one_letter_code
_entity_poly.pdbx_strand_id
1 'polypeptide(L)'
;MKMLKEFVKLNHYKFAKEASDWEEAVRMSCECLEADGTVEANYKDDIIACVKKYGPYIVIMPNVAMPHCQECAKGVHKTAIAFMKLKKPVSFEPGNPEMDARLFFTLASCNPDQHLENMTKLSELLMNEKAVAALLEAETPEDLIKIQETCLEG
;
A
#
# COMPACT_ATOMS: atom_id res chain seq x y z
N MET A 1 -0.80 -6.85 -17.03
CA MET A 1 -0.38 -6.11 -15.83
C MET A 1 0.58 -6.95 -14.99
N LYS A 2 1.68 -6.36 -14.55
CA LYS A 2 2.72 -7.10 -13.80
C LYS A 2 3.08 -6.43 -12.48
N MET A 3 2.11 -5.76 -11.88
CA MET A 3 2.34 -4.99 -10.65
C MET A 3 2.95 -5.81 -9.51
N LEU A 4 2.43 -7.01 -9.24
CA LEU A 4 2.94 -7.83 -8.14
C LEU A 4 4.36 -8.30 -8.38
N LYS A 5 4.70 -8.65 -9.61
CA LYS A 5 6.07 -9.01 -9.97
C LYS A 5 7.02 -7.82 -9.82
N GLU A 6 6.54 -6.61 -10.13
CA GLU A 6 7.35 -5.41 -9.96
C GLU A 6 7.64 -5.13 -8.49
N PHE A 7 6.68 -5.37 -7.59
CA PHE A 7 6.94 -5.24 -6.16
C PHE A 7 8.12 -6.11 -5.73
N VAL A 8 8.14 -7.35 -6.21
CA VAL A 8 9.23 -8.28 -5.89
C VAL A 8 10.54 -7.82 -6.50
N LYS A 9 10.53 -7.45 -7.78
CA LYS A 9 11.70 -7.00 -8.50
C LYS A 9 12.36 -5.78 -7.88
N LEU A 10 11.55 -4.80 -7.46
CA LEU A 10 12.02 -3.54 -6.89
C LEU A 10 12.22 -3.60 -5.38
N ASN A 11 11.90 -4.72 -4.77
CA ASN A 11 11.92 -4.89 -3.31
C ASN A 11 10.96 -3.90 -2.61
N HIS A 12 9.84 -3.61 -3.26
CA HIS A 12 8.78 -2.74 -2.74
C HIS A 12 7.67 -3.54 -2.08
N TYR A 13 8.04 -4.41 -1.14
CA TYR A 13 7.07 -5.20 -0.40
C TYR A 13 7.51 -5.41 1.04
N LYS A 14 6.54 -5.72 1.89
CA LYS A 14 6.79 -6.06 3.28
C LYS A 14 5.69 -6.99 3.77
N PHE A 15 6.08 -8.04 4.48
CA PHE A 15 5.15 -8.90 5.19
C PHE A 15 5.44 -8.76 6.68
N ALA A 16 4.42 -8.45 7.47
CA ALA A 16 4.58 -8.29 8.90
C ALA A 16 3.41 -8.94 9.63
N LYS A 17 3.62 -9.24 10.89
CA LYS A 17 2.59 -9.88 11.71
C LYS A 17 1.52 -8.87 12.10
N GLU A 18 1.93 -7.74 12.64
CA GLU A 18 1.03 -6.72 13.15
C GLU A 18 1.71 -5.36 13.28
N ALA A 19 0.92 -4.34 13.51
CA ALA A 19 1.39 -3.00 13.86
C ALA A 19 0.68 -2.60 15.15
N SER A 20 1.32 -1.77 15.97
CA SER A 20 0.76 -1.35 17.26
C SER A 20 -0.49 -0.46 17.09
N ASP A 21 -0.52 0.34 16.03
CA ASP A 21 -1.63 1.21 15.68
C ASP A 21 -1.53 1.57 14.19
N TRP A 22 -2.51 2.36 13.71
CA TRP A 22 -2.52 2.73 12.30
C TRP A 22 -1.34 3.65 11.92
N GLU A 23 -0.85 4.45 12.86
CA GLU A 23 0.28 5.34 12.59
C GLU A 23 1.54 4.52 12.35
N GLU A 24 1.78 3.50 13.17
CA GLU A 24 2.90 2.60 12.96
C GLU A 24 2.75 1.83 11.66
N ALA A 25 1.53 1.37 11.33
CA ALA A 25 1.29 0.69 10.07
C ALA A 25 1.66 1.55 8.87
N VAL A 26 1.30 2.84 8.90
CA VAL A 26 1.69 3.78 7.84
C VAL A 26 3.20 3.92 7.76
N ARG A 27 3.88 4.06 8.90
CA ARG A 27 5.35 4.16 8.92
C ARG A 27 6.00 2.91 8.33
N MET A 28 5.52 1.74 8.74
CA MET A 28 6.03 0.46 8.21
C MET A 28 5.82 0.35 6.70
N SER A 29 4.69 0.80 6.20
CA SER A 29 4.35 0.72 4.78
C SER A 29 5.24 1.59 3.89
N CYS A 30 5.94 2.56 4.47
CA CYS A 30 6.85 3.44 3.73
C CYS A 30 8.31 2.98 3.77
N GLU A 31 8.65 1.99 4.59
CA GLU A 31 10.05 1.61 4.82
C GLU A 31 10.83 1.26 3.55
N CYS A 32 10.23 0.47 2.66
CA CYS A 32 10.94 0.05 1.45
C CYS A 32 11.14 1.22 0.48
N LEU A 33 10.22 2.18 0.44
CA LEU A 33 10.37 3.37 -0.39
C LEU A 33 11.42 4.34 0.18
N GLU A 34 11.56 4.39 1.49
CA GLU A 34 12.63 5.17 2.13
C GLU A 34 13.98 4.51 1.87
N ALA A 35 14.03 3.17 1.94
CA ALA A 35 15.27 2.42 1.79
C ALA A 35 15.91 2.60 0.41
N ASP A 36 15.13 2.76 -0.63
CA ASP A 36 15.67 2.91 -2.00
C ASP A 36 15.69 4.36 -2.49
N GLY A 37 15.38 5.32 -1.60
CA GLY A 37 15.43 6.73 -1.95
C GLY A 37 14.24 7.25 -2.75
N THR A 38 13.19 6.45 -2.92
CA THR A 38 11.96 6.90 -3.60
C THR A 38 11.33 8.06 -2.85
N VAL A 39 11.28 7.95 -1.51
CA VAL A 39 10.79 9.03 -0.65
C VAL A 39 11.79 9.32 0.47
N GLU A 40 11.72 10.53 1.01
CA GLU A 40 12.48 10.90 2.21
C GLU A 40 11.72 10.47 3.47
N ALA A 41 12.43 10.44 4.59
CA ALA A 41 11.86 9.97 5.87
C ALA A 41 10.66 10.78 6.36
N ASN A 42 10.49 12.02 5.90
CA ASN A 42 9.36 12.86 6.30
C ASN A 42 8.04 12.49 5.62
N TYR A 43 8.08 11.72 4.52
CA TYR A 43 6.87 11.41 3.75
C TYR A 43 5.84 10.67 4.60
N LYS A 44 6.26 9.69 5.40
CA LYS A 44 5.34 8.96 6.28
C LYS A 44 4.66 9.88 7.28
N ASP A 45 5.38 10.87 7.79
CA ASP A 45 4.81 11.83 8.74
C ASP A 45 3.80 12.75 8.06
N ASP A 46 4.05 13.10 6.80
CA ASP A 46 3.12 13.90 6.00
C ASP A 46 1.81 13.13 5.77
N ILE A 47 1.89 11.83 5.49
CA ILE A 47 0.70 10.99 5.33
C ILE A 47 -0.09 10.95 6.64
N ILE A 48 0.60 10.72 7.76
CA ILE A 48 -0.04 10.66 9.08
C ILE A 48 -0.75 11.97 9.40
N ALA A 49 -0.10 13.10 9.12
CA ALA A 49 -0.68 14.42 9.34
C ALA A 49 -1.93 14.62 8.48
N CYS A 50 -1.91 14.17 7.23
CA CYS A 50 -3.07 14.25 6.35
C CYS A 50 -4.24 13.41 6.89
N VAL A 51 -3.97 12.20 7.37
CA VAL A 51 -5.02 11.35 7.96
C VAL A 51 -5.62 12.00 9.20
N LYS A 52 -4.80 12.60 10.04
CA LYS A 52 -5.30 13.31 11.24
C LYS A 52 -6.15 14.51 10.87
N LYS A 53 -5.82 15.21 9.79
CA LYS A 53 -6.54 16.40 9.33
C LYS A 53 -7.85 16.07 8.63
N TYR A 54 -7.85 15.06 7.76
CA TYR A 54 -8.96 14.76 6.87
C TYR A 54 -9.74 13.49 7.25
N GLY A 55 -9.31 12.76 8.26
CA GLY A 55 -9.87 11.47 8.62
C GLY A 55 -9.22 10.35 7.82
N PRO A 56 -9.64 9.09 8.02
CA PRO A 56 -8.97 7.92 7.42
C PRO A 56 -9.33 7.72 5.95
N TYR A 57 -9.11 8.74 5.12
CA TYR A 57 -9.39 8.70 3.68
C TYR A 57 -8.60 7.62 2.94
N ILE A 58 -7.51 7.13 3.55
CA ILE A 58 -6.66 6.12 2.91
C ILE A 58 -7.27 4.72 2.94
N VAL A 59 -8.27 4.47 3.80
CA VAL A 59 -8.98 3.18 3.81
C VAL A 59 -10.05 3.23 2.74
N ILE A 60 -9.84 2.52 1.64
CA ILE A 60 -10.70 2.62 0.45
C ILE A 60 -11.74 1.51 0.35
N MET A 61 -11.54 0.42 1.07
CA MET A 61 -12.48 -0.69 1.17
C MET A 61 -12.06 -1.55 2.37
N PRO A 62 -12.94 -2.44 2.87
CA PRO A 62 -12.54 -3.30 3.99
C PRO A 62 -11.25 -4.04 3.70
N ASN A 63 -10.34 -4.05 4.66
CA ASN A 63 -9.02 -4.68 4.63
C ASN A 63 -7.97 -3.98 3.76
N VAL A 64 -8.30 -2.91 3.04
CA VAL A 64 -7.35 -2.27 2.10
C VAL A 64 -7.15 -0.81 2.40
N ALA A 65 -5.91 -0.42 2.60
CA ALA A 65 -5.50 0.98 2.75
C ALA A 65 -4.53 1.38 1.63
N MET A 66 -4.64 2.62 1.18
CA MET A 66 -3.74 3.22 0.19
C MET A 66 -3.09 4.46 0.81
N PRO A 67 -2.02 4.27 1.62
CA PRO A 67 -1.34 5.42 2.20
C PRO A 67 -0.80 6.36 1.12
N HIS A 68 -1.23 7.61 1.16
CA HIS A 68 -0.76 8.65 0.25
C HIS A 68 -1.11 10.01 0.84
N CYS A 69 -0.38 11.03 0.44
CA CYS A 69 -0.62 12.38 0.92
C CYS A 69 -1.55 13.11 -0.07
N GLN A 70 -2.60 13.76 0.46
CA GLN A 70 -3.52 14.54 -0.39
C GLN A 70 -2.98 15.90 -0.76
N GLU A 71 -2.08 16.43 0.05
CA GLU A 71 -1.45 17.71 -0.22
C GLU A 71 -0.11 17.45 -0.92
N CYS A 72 0.46 18.50 -1.52
CA CYS A 72 1.74 18.37 -2.20
C CYS A 72 2.80 17.91 -1.19
N ALA A 73 3.25 16.68 -1.31
CA ALA A 73 4.25 16.12 -0.44
C ALA A 73 5.65 16.46 -0.94
N LYS A 74 6.46 17.03 -0.07
CA LYS A 74 7.87 17.25 -0.34
C LYS A 74 8.61 15.96 -0.04
N GLY A 75 9.73 15.75 -0.69
CA GLY A 75 10.54 14.57 -0.40
C GLY A 75 10.14 13.32 -1.16
N VAL A 76 9.36 13.46 -2.24
CA VAL A 76 9.07 12.35 -3.15
C VAL A 76 9.91 12.54 -4.40
N HIS A 77 10.77 11.58 -4.69
CA HIS A 77 11.74 11.68 -5.80
C HIS A 77 11.40 10.81 -7.00
N LYS A 78 10.56 9.79 -6.80
CA LYS A 78 10.12 8.87 -7.85
C LYS A 78 8.66 8.56 -7.67
N THR A 79 7.99 8.21 -8.76
CA THR A 79 6.61 7.72 -8.70
C THR A 79 6.65 6.20 -8.54
N ALA A 80 6.02 5.69 -7.51
CA ALA A 80 6.07 4.25 -7.20
C ALA A 80 4.88 3.83 -6.34
N ILE A 81 4.66 2.51 -6.28
CA ILE A 81 3.72 1.88 -5.36
C ILE A 81 4.50 0.84 -4.59
N ALA A 82 4.23 0.72 -3.29
CA ALA A 82 4.79 -0.35 -2.46
C ALA A 82 3.66 -1.12 -1.80
N PHE A 83 3.89 -2.39 -1.53
CA PHE A 83 2.92 -3.30 -0.94
C PHE A 83 3.33 -3.71 0.47
N MET A 84 2.36 -3.76 1.39
CA MET A 84 2.57 -4.38 2.71
C MET A 84 1.34 -5.19 3.06
N LYS A 85 1.57 -6.37 3.64
CA LYS A 85 0.50 -7.18 4.19
C LYS A 85 0.75 -7.42 5.66
N LEU A 86 -0.28 -7.18 6.48
CA LEU A 86 -0.28 -7.51 7.90
C LEU A 86 -1.09 -8.77 8.12
N LYS A 87 -0.60 -9.65 8.98
CA LYS A 87 -1.34 -10.86 9.36
C LYS A 87 -2.56 -10.51 10.20
N LYS A 88 -2.44 -9.51 11.08
CA LYS A 88 -3.54 -9.02 11.91
C LYS A 88 -4.01 -7.65 11.44
N PRO A 89 -5.30 -7.38 11.46
CA PRO A 89 -5.80 -6.08 11.03
C PRO A 89 -5.41 -4.96 12.01
N VAL A 90 -5.25 -3.76 11.46
CA VAL A 90 -5.05 -2.55 12.26
C VAL A 90 -6.26 -1.65 12.05
N SER A 91 -6.76 -1.06 13.13
CA SER A 91 -7.95 -0.22 13.09
C SER A 91 -7.58 1.24 12.81
N PHE A 92 -8.29 1.86 11.87
CA PHE A 92 -8.20 3.30 11.61
C PHE A 92 -9.31 4.08 12.31
N GLU A 93 -10.40 3.38 12.65
CA GLU A 93 -11.53 3.99 13.36
C GLU A 93 -12.05 2.97 14.37
N PRO A 94 -11.80 3.19 15.67
CA PRO A 94 -12.21 2.24 16.71
C PRO A 94 -13.70 1.93 16.63
N GLY A 95 -14.03 0.64 16.72
CA GLY A 95 -15.42 0.19 16.69
C GLY A 95 -16.02 0.06 15.29
N ASN A 96 -15.24 0.35 14.24
CA ASN A 96 -15.72 0.22 12.86
C ASN A 96 -14.81 -0.73 12.07
N PRO A 97 -15.16 -2.03 12.00
CA PRO A 97 -14.33 -3.02 11.28
C PRO A 97 -14.15 -2.76 9.79
N GLU A 98 -15.06 -1.99 9.17
CA GLU A 98 -14.92 -1.63 7.77
C GLU A 98 -13.71 -0.72 7.52
N MET A 99 -13.22 -0.08 8.59
CA MET A 99 -12.05 0.79 8.53
C MET A 99 -10.79 0.09 9.06
N ASP A 100 -10.80 -1.24 9.13
CA ASP A 100 -9.62 -2.02 9.46
C ASP A 100 -8.87 -2.35 8.17
N ALA A 101 -7.54 -2.42 8.25
CA ALA A 101 -6.71 -2.75 7.08
C ALA A 101 -5.66 -3.82 7.38
N ARG A 102 -5.42 -4.66 6.38
CA ARG A 102 -4.36 -5.68 6.37
C ARG A 102 -3.48 -5.54 5.15
N LEU A 103 -4.02 -5.05 4.04
CA LEU A 103 -3.29 -4.82 2.80
C LEU A 103 -3.04 -3.31 2.63
N PHE A 104 -1.79 -2.94 2.41
CA PHE A 104 -1.39 -1.55 2.25
C PHE A 104 -0.71 -1.37 0.90
N PHE A 105 -1.22 -0.43 0.10
CA PHE A 105 -0.60 -0.04 -1.16
C PHE A 105 -0.21 1.42 -1.04
N THR A 106 1.07 1.65 -0.70
CA THR A 106 1.57 3.00 -0.45
C THR A 106 1.95 3.65 -1.77
N LEU A 107 1.43 4.84 -2.00
CA LEU A 107 1.62 5.58 -3.25
C LEU A 107 2.56 6.75 -3.05
N ALA A 108 3.56 6.86 -3.93
CA ALA A 108 4.43 8.02 -4.01
C ALA A 108 4.33 8.58 -5.43
N SER A 109 4.20 9.89 -5.58
CA SER A 109 4.01 10.50 -6.89
C SER A 109 4.83 11.77 -7.05
N CYS A 110 5.60 11.81 -8.13
CA CYS A 110 6.26 13.03 -8.60
C CYS A 110 5.99 13.25 -10.09
N ASN A 111 5.20 12.37 -10.72
CA ASN A 111 4.82 12.44 -12.14
C ASN A 111 3.33 12.15 -12.25
N PRO A 112 2.48 13.16 -12.59
CA PRO A 112 1.04 12.96 -12.64
C PRO A 112 0.56 11.88 -13.60
N ASP A 113 1.18 11.76 -14.78
CA ASP A 113 0.77 10.76 -15.77
C ASP A 113 1.08 9.35 -15.30
N GLN A 114 2.26 9.13 -14.75
CA GLN A 114 2.64 7.82 -14.23
C GLN A 114 1.81 7.46 -13.00
N HIS A 115 1.50 8.45 -12.16
CA HIS A 115 0.64 8.24 -11.00
C HIS A 115 -0.75 7.78 -11.42
N LEU A 116 -1.34 8.42 -12.44
CA LEU A 116 -2.65 8.04 -12.95
C LEU A 116 -2.62 6.62 -13.49
N GLU A 117 -1.57 6.25 -14.23
CA GLU A 117 -1.39 4.89 -14.73
C GLU A 117 -1.32 3.89 -13.58
N ASN A 118 -0.56 4.21 -12.53
CA ASN A 118 -0.44 3.36 -11.35
C ASN A 118 -1.79 3.19 -10.64
N MET A 119 -2.55 4.28 -10.51
CA MET A 119 -3.87 4.23 -9.89
C MET A 119 -4.83 3.36 -10.69
N THR A 120 -4.78 3.45 -12.03
CA THR A 120 -5.63 2.63 -12.89
C THR A 120 -5.30 1.14 -12.72
N LYS A 121 -4.03 0.79 -12.73
CA LYS A 121 -3.58 -0.60 -12.53
C LYS A 121 -3.96 -1.13 -11.16
N LEU A 122 -3.79 -0.30 -10.13
CA LEU A 122 -4.15 -0.69 -8.77
C LEU A 122 -5.66 -0.89 -8.64
N SER A 123 -6.46 -0.03 -9.25
CA SER A 123 -7.91 -0.17 -9.24
C SER A 123 -8.35 -1.50 -9.89
N GLU A 124 -7.73 -1.87 -11.01
CA GLU A 124 -8.01 -3.14 -11.67
C GLU A 124 -7.67 -4.33 -10.77
N LEU A 125 -6.53 -4.25 -10.07
CA LEU A 125 -6.15 -5.30 -9.12
C LEU A 125 -7.19 -5.43 -8.01
N LEU A 126 -7.62 -4.32 -7.43
CA LEU A 126 -8.54 -4.31 -6.30
C LEU A 126 -9.97 -4.71 -6.67
N MET A 127 -10.34 -4.60 -7.96
CA MET A 127 -11.62 -5.09 -8.45
C MET A 127 -11.61 -6.60 -8.67
N ASN A 128 -10.44 -7.22 -8.65
CA ASN A 128 -10.31 -8.67 -8.81
C ASN A 128 -10.41 -9.34 -7.43
N GLU A 129 -11.62 -9.81 -7.09
CA GLU A 129 -11.88 -10.39 -5.78
C GLU A 129 -11.00 -11.60 -5.48
N LYS A 130 -10.72 -12.42 -6.49
CA LYS A 130 -9.85 -13.58 -6.33
C LYS A 130 -8.43 -13.17 -5.97
N ALA A 131 -7.91 -12.14 -6.62
CA ALA A 131 -6.57 -11.63 -6.33
C ALA A 131 -6.49 -11.03 -4.93
N VAL A 132 -7.49 -10.26 -4.52
CA VAL A 132 -7.50 -9.66 -3.17
C VAL A 132 -7.56 -10.75 -2.11
N ALA A 133 -8.42 -11.76 -2.29
CA ALA A 133 -8.51 -12.87 -1.36
C ALA A 133 -7.17 -13.61 -1.24
N ALA A 134 -6.49 -13.83 -2.36
CA ALA A 134 -5.19 -14.50 -2.37
C ALA A 134 -4.11 -13.65 -1.69
N LEU A 135 -4.15 -12.33 -1.87
CA LEU A 135 -3.20 -11.42 -1.21
C LEU A 135 -3.35 -11.45 0.31
N LEU A 136 -4.56 -11.61 0.81
CA LEU A 136 -4.81 -11.70 2.25
C LEU A 136 -4.19 -12.96 2.85
N GLU A 137 -3.94 -13.99 2.04
CA GLU A 137 -3.32 -15.23 2.47
C GLU A 137 -1.83 -15.29 2.14
N ALA A 138 -1.29 -14.35 1.37
CA ALA A 138 0.11 -14.35 0.96
C ALA A 138 1.03 -14.13 2.16
N GLU A 139 2.17 -14.81 2.17
CA GLU A 139 3.15 -14.71 3.25
C GLU A 139 4.59 -14.48 2.77
N THR A 140 4.83 -14.65 1.46
CA THR A 140 6.17 -14.57 0.88
C THR A 140 6.13 -13.82 -0.45
N PRO A 141 7.28 -13.28 -0.91
CA PRO A 141 7.33 -12.67 -2.24
C PRO A 141 7.02 -13.66 -3.37
N GLU A 142 7.34 -14.94 -3.18
CA GLU A 142 7.00 -15.99 -4.16
C GLU A 142 5.48 -16.11 -4.30
N ASP A 143 4.72 -15.91 -3.21
CA ASP A 143 3.27 -15.90 -3.26
C ASP A 143 2.75 -14.78 -4.16
N LEU A 144 3.38 -13.60 -4.12
CA LEU A 144 3.01 -12.48 -4.99
C LEU A 144 3.18 -12.83 -6.46
N ILE A 145 4.29 -13.49 -6.80
CA ILE A 145 4.56 -13.92 -8.17
C ILE A 145 3.50 -14.92 -8.62
N LYS A 146 3.16 -15.88 -7.76
CA LYS A 146 2.16 -16.90 -8.05
C LYS A 146 0.78 -16.28 -8.27
N ILE A 147 0.40 -15.31 -7.44
CA ILE A 147 -0.88 -14.61 -7.57
C ILE A 147 -0.92 -13.85 -8.89
N GLN A 148 0.17 -13.18 -9.25
CA GLN A 148 0.26 -12.49 -10.53
C GLN A 148 -0.04 -13.45 -11.68
N GLU A 149 0.58 -14.62 -11.68
CA GLU A 149 0.45 -15.59 -12.75
C GLU A 149 -0.93 -16.26 -12.79
N THR A 150 -1.51 -16.58 -11.62
CA THR A 150 -2.75 -17.34 -11.57
C THR A 150 -4.01 -16.48 -11.56
N CYS A 151 -3.94 -15.26 -11.04
CA CYS A 151 -5.12 -14.40 -10.88
C CYS A 151 -5.17 -13.24 -11.87
N LEU A 152 -4.01 -12.75 -12.30
CA LEU A 152 -3.94 -11.54 -13.12
C LEU A 152 -3.50 -11.79 -14.56
N GLU A 153 -2.75 -12.84 -14.82
CA GLU A 153 -2.27 -13.18 -16.17
C GLU A 153 -2.91 -14.44 -16.74
N GLY A 154 -3.54 -15.23 -15.87
CA GLY A 154 -4.13 -16.53 -16.24
C GLY A 154 -5.50 -16.49 -16.85
#